data_248a882e24ad8a77caf8a11db61c1aa7
#
_entry.id   248a882e24ad8a77caf8a11db61c1aa7
#
_cell.length_a   1.000
_cell.length_b   1.000
_cell.length_c   1.000
_cell.angle_alpha   90.00
_cell.angle_beta   90.00
_cell.angle_gamma   90.00
#
_symmetry.space_group_name_H-M   'P 1'
#
loop_
_entity.id
_entity.type
_entity.pdbx_description
1 polymer ?
#
loop_
_entity_poly.entity_id
_entity_poly.type
_entity_poly.pdbx_seq_one_letter_code
_entity_poly.pdbx_strand_id
1 'polypeptide(L)'
;IQRENTLKAIYHVLEGRGFQGEGVSFSELAERRRETEEEIELQARALARHQLATLPGEGDALFLTPAGWQTACAIVRNHRLWELYLTHTAQIAADHVHEDAEKIEHVLGEDVVRELERRLNYATKDPHGKVIPAVPVTLESKPEATPGYGRSL
;
A
#
# COMPACT_ATOMS: atom_id res chain seq x y z
N ILE A 1 -5.69 -1.43 11.57
CA ILE A 1 -4.25 -1.71 11.43
C ILE A 1 -4.01 -3.05 10.77
N GLN A 2 -4.69 -4.11 11.22
CA GLN A 2 -4.48 -5.43 10.61
C GLN A 2 -4.86 -5.43 9.12
N ARG A 3 -5.97 -4.78 8.79
CA ARG A 3 -6.43 -4.70 7.40
C ARG A 3 -5.40 -4.00 6.52
N GLU A 4 -4.81 -2.93 7.04
CA GLU A 4 -3.77 -2.21 6.31
C GLU A 4 -2.53 -3.06 6.11
N ASN A 5 -2.15 -3.80 7.13
CA ASN A 5 -0.98 -4.66 7.03
C ASN A 5 -1.20 -5.79 6.03
N THR A 6 -2.43 -6.31 5.96
CA THR A 6 -2.76 -7.34 5.00
C THR A 6 -2.69 -6.78 3.57
N LEU A 7 -3.26 -5.60 3.34
CA LEU A 7 -3.18 -4.96 2.02
C LEU A 7 -1.75 -4.68 1.62
N LYS A 8 -0.93 -4.24 2.57
CA LYS A 8 0.48 -4.00 2.31
C LYS A 8 1.18 -5.29 1.91
N ALA A 9 0.89 -6.38 2.60
CA ALA A 9 1.49 -7.67 2.26
C ALA A 9 1.08 -8.14 0.86
N ILE A 10 -0.18 -7.94 0.50
CA ILE A 10 -0.66 -8.28 -0.85
C ILE A 10 0.10 -7.49 -1.90
N TYR A 11 0.27 -6.19 -1.67
CA TYR A 11 1.04 -5.35 -2.58
C TYR A 11 2.46 -5.89 -2.75
N HIS A 12 3.10 -6.25 -1.65
CA HIS A 12 4.48 -6.75 -1.71
C HIS A 12 4.59 -8.06 -2.50
N VAL A 13 3.61 -8.94 -2.36
CA VAL A 13 3.60 -10.17 -3.14
C VAL A 13 3.49 -9.84 -4.63
N LEU A 14 2.57 -8.93 -4.98
CA LEU A 14 2.40 -8.54 -6.37
C LEU A 14 3.63 -7.84 -6.92
N GLU A 15 4.23 -6.97 -6.12
CA GLU A 15 5.45 -6.28 -6.53
C GLU A 15 6.58 -7.26 -6.78
N GLY A 16 6.69 -8.30 -5.95
CA GLY A 16 7.74 -9.29 -6.08
C GLY A 16 7.64 -10.10 -7.36
N ARG A 17 6.46 -10.17 -7.97
CA ARG A 17 6.30 -10.85 -9.26
C ARG A 17 6.15 -9.85 -10.41
N GLY A 18 6.57 -8.60 -10.19
CA GLY A 18 6.53 -7.56 -11.22
C GLY A 18 5.12 -7.17 -11.62
N PHE A 19 4.16 -7.34 -10.71
CA PHE A 19 2.74 -7.06 -10.92
C PHE A 19 2.15 -7.90 -12.05
N GLN A 20 2.73 -9.08 -12.28
CA GLN A 20 2.20 -10.04 -13.23
C GLN A 20 1.15 -10.90 -12.51
N GLY A 21 0.01 -11.12 -13.18
CA GLY A 21 -1.09 -11.84 -12.57
C GLY A 21 -1.79 -10.99 -11.53
N GLU A 22 -2.98 -11.40 -11.14
CA GLU A 22 -3.79 -10.59 -10.26
C GLU A 22 -4.10 -11.27 -8.94
N GLY A 23 -4.20 -12.58 -8.93
CA GLY A 23 -4.57 -13.32 -7.73
C GLY A 23 -3.37 -13.58 -6.83
N VAL A 24 -3.62 -13.51 -5.53
CA VAL A 24 -2.62 -13.83 -4.52
C VAL A 24 -3.17 -14.97 -3.68
N SER A 25 -2.41 -16.05 -3.57
CA SER A 25 -2.88 -17.22 -2.82
C SER A 25 -2.77 -17.00 -1.33
N PHE A 26 -3.63 -17.69 -0.59
CA PHE A 26 -3.54 -17.66 0.87
C PHE A 26 -2.20 -18.20 1.33
N SER A 27 -1.68 -19.19 0.63
CA SER A 27 -0.39 -19.79 0.97
C SER A 27 0.75 -18.79 0.85
N GLU A 28 0.78 -18.01 -0.23
CA GLU A 28 1.80 -16.98 -0.41
C GLU A 28 1.76 -15.95 0.72
N LEU A 29 0.56 -15.53 1.09
CA LEU A 29 0.41 -14.54 2.15
C LEU A 29 0.75 -15.13 3.51
N ALA A 30 0.35 -16.37 3.75
CA ALA A 30 0.64 -17.03 5.03
C ALA A 30 2.14 -17.12 5.24
N GLU A 31 2.86 -17.49 4.20
CA GLU A 31 4.32 -17.59 4.29
C GLU A 31 4.94 -16.23 4.56
N ARG A 32 4.50 -15.22 3.83
CA ARG A 32 5.08 -13.89 3.97
C ARG A 32 4.81 -13.28 5.35
N ARG A 33 3.60 -13.50 5.88
CA ARG A 33 3.22 -12.90 7.15
C ARG A 33 3.51 -13.80 8.34
N ARG A 34 3.97 -15.03 8.07
CA ARG A 34 4.23 -16.03 9.12
C ARG A 34 2.97 -16.29 9.93
N GLU A 35 1.87 -16.45 9.21
CA GLU A 35 0.56 -16.76 9.78
C GLU A 35 0.03 -18.01 9.12
N THR A 36 -1.02 -18.59 9.69
CA THR A 36 -1.64 -19.76 9.09
C THR A 36 -2.54 -19.34 7.95
N GLU A 37 -2.86 -20.31 7.08
CA GLU A 37 -3.78 -20.02 5.98
C GLU A 37 -5.17 -19.70 6.51
N GLU A 38 -5.56 -20.27 7.62
CA GLU A 38 -6.85 -19.96 8.25
C GLU A 38 -6.90 -18.49 8.69
N GLU A 39 -5.80 -18.00 9.26
CA GLU A 39 -5.74 -16.60 9.66
C GLU A 39 -5.79 -15.69 8.45
N ILE A 40 -5.11 -16.07 7.37
CA ILE A 40 -5.15 -15.31 6.13
C ILE A 40 -6.55 -15.32 5.54
N GLU A 41 -7.22 -16.45 5.58
CA GLU A 41 -8.59 -16.53 5.05
C GLU A 41 -9.51 -15.59 5.81
N LEU A 42 -9.39 -15.51 7.13
CA LEU A 42 -10.20 -14.57 7.91
C LEU A 42 -9.93 -13.12 7.50
N GLN A 43 -8.67 -12.80 7.27
CA GLN A 43 -8.30 -11.46 6.83
C GLN A 43 -8.85 -11.19 5.43
N ALA A 44 -8.77 -12.18 4.54
CA ALA A 44 -9.29 -12.03 3.19
C ALA A 44 -10.79 -11.81 3.19
N ARG A 45 -11.51 -12.53 4.05
CA ARG A 45 -12.96 -12.34 4.17
C ARG A 45 -13.29 -10.96 4.71
N ALA A 46 -12.48 -10.44 5.64
CA ALA A 46 -12.68 -9.09 6.13
C ALA A 46 -12.48 -8.06 5.03
N LEU A 47 -11.45 -8.25 4.19
CA LEU A 47 -11.25 -7.36 3.05
C LEU A 47 -12.43 -7.42 2.09
N ALA A 48 -12.97 -8.62 1.86
CA ALA A 48 -14.11 -8.78 0.96
C ALA A 48 -15.35 -8.07 1.52
N ARG A 49 -15.56 -8.14 2.83
CA ARG A 49 -16.70 -7.44 3.44
C ARG A 49 -16.59 -5.93 3.27
N HIS A 50 -15.39 -5.40 3.18
CA HIS A 50 -15.17 -3.97 2.94
C HIS A 50 -14.99 -3.66 1.46
N GLN A 51 -15.26 -4.63 0.59
CA GLN A 51 -15.20 -4.46 -0.85
C GLN A 51 -13.81 -4.11 -1.36
N LEU A 52 -12.78 -4.54 -0.64
CA LEU A 52 -11.39 -4.32 -1.02
C LEU A 52 -10.80 -5.53 -1.72
N ALA A 53 -11.45 -6.67 -1.63
CA ALA A 53 -10.99 -7.89 -2.27
C ALA A 53 -12.17 -8.71 -2.75
N THR A 54 -11.91 -9.59 -3.70
CA THR A 54 -12.87 -10.57 -4.20
C THR A 54 -12.32 -11.95 -3.91
N LEU A 55 -13.18 -12.82 -3.40
CA LEU A 55 -12.83 -14.22 -3.15
C LEU A 55 -13.62 -15.08 -4.13
N PRO A 56 -12.95 -15.65 -5.14
CA PRO A 56 -13.69 -16.50 -6.08
C PRO A 56 -14.06 -17.82 -5.39
N GLY A 57 -15.32 -18.14 -5.48
CA GLY A 57 -15.92 -19.42 -5.12
C GLY A 57 -15.13 -20.26 -4.14
N GLU A 58 -14.60 -21.35 -4.63
CA GLU A 58 -13.91 -22.32 -3.80
C GLU A 58 -12.40 -22.16 -3.79
N GLY A 59 -11.91 -21.06 -4.30
CA GLY A 59 -10.48 -20.88 -4.37
C GLY A 59 -9.84 -20.56 -3.04
N ASP A 60 -8.53 -20.70 -3.02
CA ASP A 60 -7.71 -20.32 -1.88
C ASP A 60 -6.84 -19.12 -2.27
N ALA A 61 -7.41 -18.22 -3.02
CA ALA A 61 -6.75 -17.00 -3.48
C ALA A 61 -7.70 -15.83 -3.37
N LEU A 62 -7.13 -14.64 -3.35
CA LEU A 62 -7.90 -13.42 -3.36
C LEU A 62 -7.44 -12.51 -4.49
N PHE A 63 -8.32 -11.61 -4.89
CA PHE A 63 -8.04 -10.61 -5.92
C PHE A 63 -8.41 -9.25 -5.34
N LEU A 64 -7.55 -8.26 -5.50
CA LEU A 64 -7.89 -6.92 -5.06
C LEU A 64 -8.90 -6.31 -6.02
N THR A 65 -9.90 -5.64 -5.45
CA THR A 65 -10.79 -4.79 -6.24
C THR A 65 -10.02 -3.51 -6.62
N PRO A 66 -10.55 -2.71 -7.56
CA PRO A 66 -9.92 -1.40 -7.82
C PRO A 66 -9.77 -0.56 -6.55
N ALA A 67 -10.77 -0.58 -5.66
CA ALA A 67 -10.68 0.13 -4.39
C ALA A 67 -9.58 -0.46 -3.51
N GLY A 68 -9.48 -1.78 -3.47
CA GLY A 68 -8.43 -2.45 -2.69
C GLY A 68 -7.05 -2.13 -3.21
N TRP A 69 -6.89 -2.12 -4.53
CA TRP A 69 -5.61 -1.77 -5.15
C TRP A 69 -5.24 -0.33 -4.81
N GLN A 70 -6.19 0.59 -4.95
CA GLN A 70 -5.94 1.99 -4.65
C GLN A 70 -5.53 2.19 -3.19
N THR A 71 -6.23 1.50 -2.28
CA THR A 71 -5.93 1.59 -0.85
C THR A 71 -4.55 1.01 -0.55
N ALA A 72 -4.21 -0.12 -1.16
CA ALA A 72 -2.90 -0.75 -0.96
C ALA A 72 -1.78 0.18 -1.44
N CYS A 73 -1.96 0.79 -2.61
CA CYS A 73 -0.97 1.73 -3.14
C CYS A 73 -0.79 2.92 -2.21
N ALA A 74 -1.88 3.44 -1.66
CA ALA A 74 -1.80 4.58 -0.74
C ALA A 74 -1.04 4.21 0.53
N ILE A 75 -1.31 3.02 1.06
CA ILE A 75 -0.64 2.56 2.27
C ILE A 75 0.87 2.41 2.03
N VAL A 76 1.24 1.73 0.95
CA VAL A 76 2.66 1.53 0.63
C VAL A 76 3.35 2.86 0.33
N ARG A 77 2.65 3.74 -0.39
CA ARG A 77 3.18 5.07 -0.68
C ARG A 77 3.47 5.84 0.59
N ASN A 78 2.50 5.87 1.51
CA ASN A 78 2.68 6.60 2.76
C ASN A 78 3.85 6.04 3.56
N HIS A 79 3.93 4.71 3.64
CA HIS A 79 5.01 4.07 4.37
C HIS A 79 6.38 4.44 3.79
N ARG A 80 6.52 4.36 2.47
CA ARG A 80 7.80 4.64 1.80
C ARG A 80 8.17 6.11 1.88
N LEU A 81 7.18 7.00 1.88
CA LEU A 81 7.45 8.42 2.08
C LEU A 81 7.96 8.70 3.49
N TRP A 82 7.37 8.04 4.50
CA TRP A 82 7.85 8.21 5.87
C TRP A 82 9.26 7.67 6.06
N GLU A 83 9.57 6.55 5.42
CA GLU A 83 10.95 6.04 5.46
C GLU A 83 11.92 7.06 4.87
N LEU A 84 11.55 7.65 3.76
CA LEU A 84 12.38 8.64 3.10
C LEU A 84 12.56 9.88 3.97
N TYR A 85 11.47 10.34 4.58
CA TYR A 85 11.52 11.50 5.45
C TYR A 85 12.44 11.25 6.65
N LEU A 86 12.28 10.11 7.30
CA LEU A 86 13.08 9.79 8.48
C LEU A 86 14.56 9.68 8.13
N THR A 87 14.86 9.14 6.96
CA THR A 87 16.24 9.01 6.52
C THR A 87 16.88 10.36 6.20
N HIS A 88 16.15 11.20 5.45
CA HIS A 88 16.72 12.46 4.94
C HIS A 88 16.60 13.60 5.92
N THR A 89 15.52 13.67 6.67
CA THR A 89 15.24 14.82 7.51
C THR A 89 15.61 14.56 8.97
N ALA A 90 15.32 13.38 9.48
CA ALA A 90 15.64 13.02 10.86
C ALA A 90 16.99 12.32 10.98
N GLN A 91 17.64 12.04 9.85
CA GLN A 91 18.99 11.44 9.79
C GLN A 91 19.05 10.09 10.48
N ILE A 92 18.00 9.30 10.34
CA ILE A 92 17.97 7.94 10.84
C ILE A 92 18.53 7.03 9.76
N ALA A 93 19.38 6.08 10.16
CA ALA A 93 19.97 5.15 9.21
C ALA A 93 18.87 4.34 8.48
N ALA A 94 19.09 4.08 7.18
CA ALA A 94 18.08 3.45 6.35
C ALA A 94 17.68 2.07 6.85
N ASP A 95 18.60 1.35 7.48
CA ASP A 95 18.31 0.00 7.96
C ASP A 95 17.46 -0.01 9.24
N HIS A 96 17.28 1.14 9.89
CA HIS A 96 16.46 1.25 11.10
C HIS A 96 15.17 2.03 10.89
N VAL A 97 15.03 2.68 9.74
CA VAL A 97 13.93 3.63 9.53
C VAL A 97 12.59 2.93 9.32
N HIS A 98 12.61 1.67 8.94
CA HIS A 98 11.39 0.94 8.61
C HIS A 98 10.43 0.84 9.81
N GLU A 99 10.95 0.48 10.97
CA GLU A 99 10.11 0.33 12.16
C GLU A 99 9.50 1.64 12.60
N ASP A 100 10.29 2.71 12.54
CA ASP A 100 9.80 4.02 12.93
C ASP A 100 8.72 4.52 11.97
N ALA A 101 8.92 4.29 10.68
CA ALA A 101 7.92 4.67 9.69
C ALA A 101 6.62 3.91 9.91
N GLU A 102 6.71 2.63 10.27
CA GLU A 102 5.52 1.83 10.50
C GLU A 102 4.70 2.32 11.67
N LYS A 103 5.37 2.81 12.71
CA LYS A 103 4.68 3.36 13.87
C LYS A 103 4.00 4.69 13.55
N ILE A 104 4.65 5.52 12.79
CA ILE A 104 4.19 6.87 12.52
C ILE A 104 3.03 6.86 11.52
N GLU A 105 3.10 6.03 10.50
CA GLU A 105 2.10 6.05 9.43
C GLU A 105 0.68 5.75 9.94
N HIS A 106 0.57 5.03 11.06
CA HIS A 106 -0.73 4.68 11.62
C HIS A 106 -1.31 5.81 12.49
N VAL A 107 -0.54 6.84 12.78
CA VAL A 107 -0.94 7.90 13.69
C VAL A 107 -1.28 9.18 12.95
N LEU A 108 -0.59 9.45 11.87
CA LEU A 108 -0.71 10.73 11.17
C LEU A 108 -1.60 10.61 9.95
N GLY A 109 -2.34 11.68 9.68
CA GLY A 109 -3.31 11.69 8.61
C GLY A 109 -2.72 12.08 7.27
N GLU A 110 -3.59 12.08 6.27
CA GLU A 110 -3.18 12.36 4.89
C GLU A 110 -2.65 13.77 4.67
N ASP A 111 -3.13 14.72 5.46
CA ASP A 111 -2.65 16.09 5.33
C ASP A 111 -1.16 16.18 5.60
N VAL A 112 -0.70 15.43 6.61
CA VAL A 112 0.71 15.39 6.95
C VAL A 112 1.51 14.71 5.84
N VAL A 113 0.94 13.66 5.24
CA VAL A 113 1.58 12.96 4.14
C VAL A 113 1.74 13.88 2.94
N ARG A 114 0.72 14.69 2.63
CA ARG A 114 0.82 15.63 1.51
C ARG A 114 1.88 16.67 1.74
N GLU A 115 1.97 17.16 2.97
CA GLU A 115 3.02 18.11 3.30
C GLU A 115 4.39 17.48 3.15
N LEU A 116 4.50 16.22 3.57
CA LEU A 116 5.72 15.47 3.47
C LEU A 116 6.14 15.27 2.00
N GLU A 117 5.18 14.94 1.14
CA GLU A 117 5.45 14.82 -0.29
C GLU A 117 6.04 16.09 -0.85
N ARG A 118 5.44 17.20 -0.47
CA ARG A 118 5.89 18.50 -0.98
C ARG A 118 7.31 18.78 -0.54
N ARG A 119 7.63 18.48 0.72
CA ARG A 119 8.97 18.69 1.24
C ARG A 119 10.01 17.82 0.57
N LEU A 120 9.61 16.64 0.15
CA LEU A 120 10.50 15.70 -0.51
C LEU A 120 10.46 15.84 -2.04
N ASN A 121 9.82 16.89 -2.55
CA ASN A 121 9.74 17.19 -3.98
C ASN A 121 9.12 16.03 -4.76
N TYR A 122 8.05 15.44 -4.19
CA TYR A 122 7.33 14.34 -4.84
C TYR A 122 8.27 13.19 -5.19
N ALA A 123 9.02 12.76 -4.19
CA ALA A 123 10.00 11.69 -4.36
C ALA A 123 9.38 10.44 -4.97
N THR A 124 10.16 9.72 -5.77
CA THR A 124 9.69 8.52 -6.45
C THR A 124 10.28 7.24 -5.89
N LYS A 125 11.30 7.33 -5.03
CA LYS A 125 11.93 6.15 -4.45
C LYS A 125 12.23 6.37 -2.99
N ASP A 126 12.08 5.31 -2.20
CA ASP A 126 12.41 5.34 -0.78
C ASP A 126 13.91 5.16 -0.57
N PRO A 127 14.40 5.21 0.69
CA PRO A 127 15.83 5.09 0.96
C PRO A 127 16.43 3.76 0.52
N HIS A 128 15.61 2.73 0.33
CA HIS A 128 16.08 1.42 -0.10
C HIS A 128 16.02 1.26 -1.62
N GLY A 129 15.66 2.31 -2.36
CA GLY A 129 15.58 2.28 -3.81
C GLY A 129 14.29 1.73 -4.35
N LYS A 130 13.30 1.45 -3.49
CA LYS A 130 12.02 0.94 -3.95
C LYS A 130 11.12 2.08 -4.39
N VAL A 131 10.34 1.82 -5.43
CA VAL A 131 9.47 2.84 -6.01
C VAL A 131 8.37 3.22 -5.01
N ILE A 132 8.16 4.52 -4.86
CA ILE A 132 7.03 5.05 -4.09
C ILE A 132 5.86 5.18 -5.06
N PRO A 133 4.82 4.35 -4.92
CA PRO A 133 3.74 4.36 -5.90
C PRO A 133 2.90 5.62 -5.82
N ALA A 134 2.47 6.11 -6.98
CA ALA A 134 1.46 7.15 -7.01
C ALA A 134 0.12 6.53 -6.64
N VAL A 135 -0.77 7.33 -6.03
CA VAL A 135 -2.10 6.85 -5.74
C VAL A 135 -2.90 6.80 -7.04
N PRO A 136 -3.44 5.61 -7.42
CA PRO A 136 -4.20 5.53 -8.66
C PRO A 136 -5.46 6.37 -8.59
N VAL A 137 -5.85 6.91 -9.75
CA VAL A 137 -7.08 7.69 -9.86
C VAL A 137 -8.19 6.74 -10.29
N THR A 138 -9.27 6.70 -9.54
CA THR A 138 -10.43 5.89 -9.90
C THR A 138 -11.33 6.69 -10.84
N LEU A 139 -12.22 5.99 -11.51
CA LEU A 139 -13.19 6.67 -12.37
C LEU A 139 -14.05 7.66 -11.59
N GLU A 140 -14.37 7.33 -10.37
CA GLU A 140 -15.20 8.21 -9.53
C GLU A 140 -14.48 9.49 -9.13
N SER A 141 -13.18 9.43 -8.95
CA SER A 141 -12.43 10.58 -8.48
C SER A 141 -12.00 11.50 -9.60
N LYS A 142 -12.35 11.13 -10.82
CA LYS A 142 -11.99 12.00 -11.88
C LYS A 142 -12.92 13.12 -11.98
N PRO A 143 -13.10 13.90 -11.88
CA PRO A 143 -13.96 14.85 -12.18
C PRO A 143 -13.52 16.11 -12.20
N GLU A 144 -13.33 16.13 -12.13
CA GLU A 144 -13.11 17.07 -12.12
C GLU A 144 -12.18 17.61 -12.41
N ALA A 145 -11.84 17.37 -12.38
CA ALA A 145 -11.07 17.80 -12.57
C ALA A 145 -10.44 18.24 -12.61
N THR A 146 -10.22 18.17 -12.40
CA THR A 146 -9.65 18.67 -12.41
C THR A 146 -9.14 19.05 -12.78
N PRO A 147 -9.22 19.42 -13.02
CA PRO A 147 -8.65 19.81 -13.42
C PRO A 147 -7.87 20.09 -13.50
N GLY A 148 -7.66 20.34 -13.58
CA GLY A 148 -6.84 20.49 -13.73
C GLY A 148 -5.83 19.99 -13.48
N TYR A 149 -5.83 19.34 -13.14
CA TYR A 149 -5.24 18.81 -13.01
C TYR A 149 -4.79 18.25 -13.53
N GLY A 150 -4.94 18.12 -13.70
CA GLY A 150 -4.67 17.85 -14.22
C GLY A 150 -4.25 17.20 -14.79
N ARG A 151 -4.26 17.33 -15.14
CA ARG A 151 -4.11 17.12 -15.66
C ARG A 151 -3.40 16.97 -16.10
N SER A 152 -3.17 16.92 -15.96
CA SER A 152 -2.80 16.97 -16.26
C SER A 152 -2.34 16.78 -16.42
N LEU A 153 -2.34 16.60 -16.30
CA LEU A 153 -2.25 16.81 -16.38
C LEU A 153 -2.03 16.82 -16.60
#